data_926a8f77ce6e09ecf79f3a6faab66d4d
#
_entry.id   926a8f77ce6e09ecf79f3a6faab66d4d
#
_cell.length_a   1.000
_cell.length_b   1.000
_cell.length_c   1.000
_cell.angle_alpha   90.00
_cell.angle_beta   90.00
_cell.angle_gamma   90.00
#
_symmetry.space_group_name_H-M   'P 1'
#
loop_
_entity.id
_entity.type
_entity.pdbx_description
1 polymer ?
#
loop_
_entity_poly.entity_id
_entity_poly.type
_entity_poly.pdbx_seq_one_letter_code
_entity_poly.pdbx_strand_id
1 'polypeptide(L)'
;MQETAIRYLGLFGGDASKQALAELYASSSDVQVKKAVLQSFMVSGQKARVLAAARGEKSEELRKSAIHLLGVMGAQTELWEMYQAEPSVEVKKSILHAMFVGGGSERLTEVARSEKDPELRKAAIHSLGVMGDRTGPVLLSIYASDPDRDIRRQILHALFVQGNVKALIQIARTEKDPELRKEAVSHLSHMGSKEATDFLVELLNK
;
A
#
# COMPACT_ATOMS: atom_id res chain seq x y z
N MET A 1 -13.65 15.08 25.22
CA MET A 1 -14.98 14.56 25.60
C MET A 1 -15.83 14.19 24.36
N GLN A 2 -15.97 15.07 23.37
CA GLN A 2 -16.78 14.80 22.19
C GLN A 2 -16.35 13.57 21.40
N GLU A 3 -15.07 13.42 21.09
CA GLU A 3 -14.53 12.23 20.38
C GLU A 3 -14.78 10.92 21.15
N THR A 4 -14.67 10.97 22.49
CA THR A 4 -14.99 9.81 23.34
C THR A 4 -16.46 9.41 23.20
N ALA A 5 -17.37 10.39 23.23
CA ALA A 5 -18.81 10.13 23.02
C ALA A 5 -19.11 9.54 21.64
N ILE A 6 -18.49 10.11 20.58
CA ILE A 6 -18.62 9.61 19.20
C ILE A 6 -18.18 8.13 19.12
N ARG A 7 -17.03 7.80 19.70
CA ARG A 7 -16.51 6.42 19.71
C ARG A 7 -17.44 5.46 20.46
N TYR A 8 -17.97 5.85 21.61
CA TYR A 8 -18.93 5.02 22.36
C TYR A 8 -20.22 4.80 21.58
N LEU A 9 -20.77 5.83 20.94
CA LEU A 9 -21.94 5.71 20.09
C LEU A 9 -21.71 4.77 18.89
N GLY A 10 -20.50 4.78 18.31
CA GLY A 10 -20.12 3.87 17.23
C GLY A 10 -19.99 2.41 17.68
N LEU A 11 -19.47 2.16 18.89
CA LEU A 11 -19.22 0.80 19.39
C LEU A 11 -20.48 0.13 19.97
N PHE A 12 -21.29 0.87 20.71
CA PHE A 12 -22.37 0.34 21.53
C PHE A 12 -23.75 0.86 21.14
N GLY A 13 -23.81 1.83 20.22
CA GLY A 13 -25.05 2.46 19.83
C GLY A 13 -25.85 1.65 18.81
N GLY A 14 -27.19 1.63 19.00
CA GLY A 14 -28.12 1.09 18.02
C GLY A 14 -28.34 2.03 16.82
N ASP A 15 -29.40 1.78 16.06
CA ASP A 15 -29.67 2.53 14.82
C ASP A 15 -29.92 4.03 15.03
N ALA A 16 -30.49 4.42 16.16
CA ALA A 16 -30.63 5.82 16.53
C ALA A 16 -29.27 6.52 16.68
N SER A 17 -28.29 5.85 17.28
CA SER A 17 -26.91 6.39 17.41
C SER A 17 -26.21 6.49 16.06
N LYS A 18 -26.39 5.53 15.17
CA LYS A 18 -25.87 5.57 13.80
C LYS A 18 -26.43 6.75 13.01
N GLN A 19 -27.73 7.06 13.21
CA GLN A 19 -28.38 8.19 12.59
C GLN A 19 -27.85 9.51 13.16
N ALA A 20 -27.75 9.63 14.49
CA ALA A 20 -27.20 10.83 15.14
C ALA A 20 -25.73 11.11 14.70
N LEU A 21 -24.90 10.07 14.56
CA LEU A 21 -23.54 10.20 14.02
C LEU A 21 -23.54 10.68 12.56
N ALA A 22 -24.49 10.23 11.74
CA ALA A 22 -24.60 10.68 10.37
C ALA A 22 -25.02 12.17 10.27
N GLU A 23 -25.92 12.60 11.10
CA GLU A 23 -26.34 14.01 11.20
C GLU A 23 -25.19 14.89 11.71
N LEU A 24 -24.44 14.43 12.71
CA LEU A 24 -23.24 15.10 13.19
C LEU A 24 -22.17 15.23 12.07
N TYR A 25 -21.95 14.15 11.30
CA TYR A 25 -21.03 14.17 10.17
C TYR A 25 -21.43 15.22 9.11
N ALA A 26 -22.70 15.29 8.78
CA ALA A 26 -23.23 16.18 7.78
C ALA A 26 -23.21 17.67 8.22
N SER A 27 -23.45 17.94 9.50
CA SER A 27 -23.55 19.30 10.04
C SER A 27 -22.23 19.89 10.53
N SER A 28 -21.24 19.05 10.87
CA SER A 28 -19.95 19.52 11.40
C SER A 28 -19.06 20.07 10.29
N SER A 29 -18.40 21.18 10.57
CA SER A 29 -17.28 21.72 9.78
C SER A 29 -15.92 21.31 10.35
N ASP A 30 -15.87 20.72 11.55
CA ASP A 30 -14.63 20.30 12.22
C ASP A 30 -14.13 18.98 11.62
N VAL A 31 -12.91 19.03 11.06
CA VAL A 31 -12.25 17.89 10.43
C VAL A 31 -11.98 16.76 11.43
N GLN A 32 -11.64 17.08 12.68
CA GLN A 32 -11.36 16.05 13.70
C GLN A 32 -12.65 15.35 14.13
N VAL A 33 -13.73 16.09 14.30
CA VAL A 33 -15.05 15.52 14.56
C VAL A 33 -15.46 14.57 13.42
N LYS A 34 -15.35 15.02 12.17
CA LYS A 34 -15.66 14.19 11.00
C LYS A 34 -14.79 12.93 10.93
N LYS A 35 -13.49 13.02 11.21
CA LYS A 35 -12.61 11.84 11.28
C LYS A 35 -13.05 10.85 12.36
N ALA A 36 -13.40 11.35 13.56
CA ALA A 36 -13.88 10.51 14.63
C ALA A 36 -15.19 9.77 14.25
N VAL A 37 -16.09 10.47 13.55
CA VAL A 37 -17.33 9.87 13.05
C VAL A 37 -17.04 8.83 11.96
N LEU A 38 -16.11 9.09 11.02
CA LEU A 38 -15.70 8.11 10.02
C LEU A 38 -15.12 6.84 10.65
N GLN A 39 -14.31 6.97 11.71
CA GLN A 39 -13.81 5.83 12.48
C GLN A 39 -14.97 5.05 13.14
N SER A 40 -15.97 5.75 13.67
CA SER A 40 -17.16 5.12 14.23
C SER A 40 -17.97 4.38 13.15
N PHE A 41 -18.10 4.92 11.95
CA PHE A 41 -18.72 4.22 10.83
C PHE A 41 -17.97 2.95 10.45
N MET A 42 -16.64 3.00 10.43
CA MET A 42 -15.81 1.82 10.15
C MET A 42 -16.03 0.74 11.22
N VAL A 43 -15.93 1.07 12.51
CA VAL A 43 -16.08 0.12 13.61
C VAL A 43 -17.48 -0.50 13.65
N SER A 44 -18.52 0.30 13.34
CA SER A 44 -19.93 -0.19 13.29
C SER A 44 -20.32 -0.83 11.93
N GLY A 45 -19.34 -1.09 11.04
CA GLY A 45 -19.58 -1.78 9.78
C GLY A 45 -20.34 -0.99 8.72
N GLN A 46 -20.44 0.35 8.85
CA GLN A 46 -21.19 1.20 7.94
C GLN A 46 -20.37 1.56 6.68
N LYS A 47 -19.90 0.54 5.96
CA LYS A 47 -19.03 0.69 4.77
C LYS A 47 -19.60 1.69 3.75
N ALA A 48 -20.89 1.68 3.49
CA ALA A 48 -21.52 2.59 2.53
C ALA A 48 -21.31 4.07 2.89
N ARG A 49 -21.33 4.44 4.16
CA ARG A 49 -21.09 5.81 4.62
C ARG A 49 -19.62 6.22 4.47
N VAL A 50 -18.71 5.30 4.79
CA VAL A 50 -17.26 5.53 4.59
C VAL A 50 -16.96 5.68 3.09
N LEU A 51 -17.57 4.87 2.23
CA LEU A 51 -17.41 4.95 0.77
C LEU A 51 -17.97 6.27 0.21
N ALA A 52 -19.13 6.72 0.70
CA ALA A 52 -19.68 8.02 0.30
C ALA A 52 -18.73 9.18 0.65
N ALA A 53 -18.12 9.15 1.83
CA ALA A 53 -17.13 10.14 2.23
C ALA A 53 -15.85 10.06 1.35
N ALA A 54 -15.35 8.87 1.09
CA ALA A 54 -14.16 8.68 0.24
C ALA A 54 -14.36 9.20 -1.19
N ARG A 55 -15.59 9.13 -1.72
CA ARG A 55 -15.94 9.62 -3.07
C ARG A 55 -16.33 11.09 -3.10
N GLY A 56 -17.00 11.61 -2.08
CA GLY A 56 -17.72 12.89 -2.12
C GLY A 56 -17.17 14.00 -1.26
N GLU A 57 -16.25 13.76 -0.33
CA GLU A 57 -15.72 14.82 0.51
C GLU A 57 -14.85 15.80 -0.29
N LYS A 58 -15.04 17.08 -0.01
CA LYS A 58 -14.25 18.16 -0.63
C LYS A 58 -12.86 18.28 0.00
N SER A 59 -12.74 17.97 1.28
CA SER A 59 -11.47 17.95 1.98
C SER A 59 -10.66 16.73 1.57
N GLU A 60 -9.51 16.94 0.95
CA GLU A 60 -8.59 15.86 0.57
C GLU A 60 -8.14 15.04 1.80
N GLU A 61 -7.96 15.70 2.94
CA GLU A 61 -7.61 15.04 4.20
C GLU A 61 -8.70 14.05 4.66
N LEU A 62 -9.97 14.44 4.57
CA LEU A 62 -11.09 13.55 4.91
C LEU A 62 -11.26 12.44 3.87
N ARG A 63 -11.07 12.74 2.58
CA ARG A 63 -11.08 11.72 1.53
C ARG A 63 -10.02 10.66 1.78
N LYS A 64 -8.77 11.07 2.02
CA LYS A 64 -7.66 10.15 2.32
C LYS A 64 -7.91 9.33 3.60
N SER A 65 -8.48 9.95 4.62
CA SER A 65 -8.88 9.26 5.84
C SER A 65 -9.94 8.18 5.55
N ALA A 66 -10.99 8.50 4.81
CA ALA A 66 -12.03 7.55 4.43
C ALA A 66 -11.49 6.42 3.54
N ILE A 67 -10.60 6.72 2.58
CA ILE A 67 -9.90 5.74 1.74
C ILE A 67 -9.09 4.76 2.60
N HIS A 68 -8.33 5.26 3.58
CA HIS A 68 -7.58 4.40 4.51
C HIS A 68 -8.52 3.47 5.30
N LEU A 69 -9.64 3.98 5.81
CA LEU A 69 -10.63 3.18 6.53
C LEU A 69 -11.27 2.11 5.64
N LEU A 70 -11.52 2.38 4.35
CA LEU A 70 -11.96 1.37 3.39
C LEU A 70 -10.92 0.24 3.25
N GLY A 71 -9.62 0.57 3.28
CA GLY A 71 -8.56 -0.42 3.32
C GLY A 71 -8.67 -1.32 4.56
N VAL A 72 -8.81 -0.73 5.76
CA VAL A 72 -9.01 -1.48 7.01
C VAL A 72 -10.25 -2.36 6.96
N MET A 73 -11.31 -1.92 6.28
CA MET A 73 -12.54 -2.69 6.08
C MET A 73 -12.43 -3.77 5.00
N GLY A 74 -11.30 -3.90 4.31
CA GLY A 74 -11.10 -4.86 3.23
C GLY A 74 -11.91 -4.57 1.97
N ALA A 75 -12.29 -3.33 1.70
CA ALA A 75 -13.13 -2.91 0.58
C ALA A 75 -12.36 -2.88 -0.75
N GLN A 76 -11.75 -4.00 -1.16
CA GLN A 76 -10.83 -4.08 -2.29
C GLN A 76 -11.50 -3.73 -3.63
N THR A 77 -12.74 -4.16 -3.85
CA THR A 77 -13.49 -3.88 -5.08
C THR A 77 -13.77 -2.39 -5.21
N GLU A 78 -14.28 -1.76 -4.16
CA GLU A 78 -14.60 -0.34 -4.13
C GLU A 78 -13.35 0.54 -4.28
N LEU A 79 -12.23 0.13 -3.64
CA LEU A 79 -10.95 0.81 -3.79
C LEU A 79 -10.42 0.71 -5.22
N TRP A 80 -10.58 -0.44 -5.87
CA TRP A 80 -10.17 -0.61 -7.27
C TRP A 80 -10.99 0.25 -8.22
N GLU A 81 -12.31 0.27 -8.08
CA GLU A 81 -13.18 1.18 -8.85
C GLU A 81 -12.78 2.64 -8.68
N MET A 82 -12.49 3.05 -7.43
CA MET A 82 -12.03 4.40 -7.14
C MET A 82 -10.67 4.69 -7.79
N TYR A 83 -9.73 3.75 -7.75
CA TYR A 83 -8.42 3.89 -8.39
C TYR A 83 -8.53 4.15 -9.89
N GLN A 84 -9.39 3.42 -10.57
CA GLN A 84 -9.60 3.56 -12.01
C GLN A 84 -10.22 4.92 -12.39
N ALA A 85 -11.09 5.46 -11.55
CA ALA A 85 -11.79 6.72 -11.80
C ALA A 85 -11.04 7.96 -11.29
N GLU A 86 -10.05 7.82 -10.42
CA GLU A 86 -9.37 8.92 -9.75
C GLU A 86 -8.35 9.61 -10.66
N PRO A 87 -8.43 10.92 -10.91
CA PRO A 87 -7.45 11.65 -11.71
C PRO A 87 -6.19 12.05 -10.94
N SER A 88 -6.24 12.17 -9.61
CA SER A 88 -5.12 12.64 -8.79
C SER A 88 -4.15 11.52 -8.47
N VAL A 89 -2.89 11.66 -8.88
CA VAL A 89 -1.81 10.72 -8.55
C VAL A 89 -1.64 10.56 -7.04
N GLU A 90 -1.75 11.64 -6.27
CA GLU A 90 -1.62 11.60 -4.81
C GLU A 90 -2.77 10.82 -4.13
N VAL A 91 -3.99 10.98 -4.63
CA VAL A 91 -5.13 10.20 -4.14
C VAL A 91 -5.00 8.73 -4.58
N LYS A 92 -4.56 8.46 -5.82
CA LYS A 92 -4.25 7.09 -6.28
C LYS A 92 -3.21 6.41 -5.39
N LYS A 93 -2.13 7.10 -4.99
CA LYS A 93 -1.15 6.56 -4.03
C LYS A 93 -1.81 6.20 -2.69
N SER A 94 -2.72 7.03 -2.20
CA SER A 94 -3.48 6.74 -0.98
C SER A 94 -4.38 5.51 -1.13
N ILE A 95 -4.98 5.32 -2.32
CA ILE A 95 -5.79 4.13 -2.63
C ILE A 95 -4.90 2.88 -2.68
N LEU A 96 -3.73 2.94 -3.32
CA LEU A 96 -2.77 1.81 -3.35
C LEU A 96 -2.34 1.43 -1.94
N HIS A 97 -2.07 2.41 -1.08
CA HIS A 97 -1.75 2.15 0.32
C HIS A 97 -2.94 1.50 1.07
N ALA A 98 -4.17 1.96 0.83
CA ALA A 98 -5.36 1.35 1.41
C ALA A 98 -5.57 -0.10 0.92
N MET A 99 -5.31 -0.39 -0.36
CA MET A 99 -5.32 -1.76 -0.89
C MET A 99 -4.27 -2.64 -0.20
N PHE A 100 -3.07 -2.11 0.04
CA PHE A 100 -2.03 -2.81 0.81
C PHE A 100 -2.52 -3.15 2.23
N VAL A 101 -3.08 -2.18 2.95
CA VAL A 101 -3.63 -2.39 4.31
C VAL A 101 -4.69 -3.49 4.32
N GLY A 102 -5.54 -3.54 3.31
CA GLY A 102 -6.56 -4.58 3.14
C GLY A 102 -6.07 -5.90 2.52
N GLY A 103 -4.78 -6.07 2.26
CA GLY A 103 -4.20 -7.31 1.74
C GLY A 103 -4.37 -7.54 0.24
N GLY A 104 -4.67 -6.50 -0.55
CA GLY A 104 -4.99 -6.54 -1.98
C GLY A 104 -3.78 -6.75 -2.91
N SER A 105 -3.02 -7.83 -2.75
CA SER A 105 -1.81 -8.10 -3.54
C SER A 105 -2.05 -8.25 -5.04
N GLU A 106 -3.21 -8.75 -5.47
CA GLU A 106 -3.54 -8.95 -6.89
C GLU A 106 -3.62 -7.61 -7.63
N ARG A 107 -4.35 -6.64 -7.09
CA ARG A 107 -4.50 -5.31 -7.70
C ARG A 107 -3.20 -4.51 -7.67
N LEU A 108 -2.43 -4.61 -6.59
CA LEU A 108 -1.10 -4.03 -6.52
C LEU A 108 -0.16 -4.64 -7.57
N THR A 109 -0.26 -5.95 -7.83
CA THR A 109 0.50 -6.61 -8.90
C THR A 109 0.11 -6.11 -10.28
N GLU A 110 -1.20 -5.91 -10.52
CA GLU A 110 -1.70 -5.36 -11.79
C GLU A 110 -1.13 -3.96 -12.04
N VAL A 111 -1.18 -3.07 -11.03
CA VAL A 111 -0.61 -1.71 -11.12
C VAL A 111 0.91 -1.75 -11.32
N ALA A 112 1.63 -2.57 -10.55
CA ALA A 112 3.08 -2.71 -10.69
C ALA A 112 3.53 -3.14 -12.09
N ARG A 113 2.70 -3.93 -12.80
CA ARG A 113 2.99 -4.44 -14.15
C ARG A 113 2.61 -3.50 -15.27
N SER A 114 1.47 -2.82 -15.16
CA SER A 114 0.80 -2.20 -16.32
C SER A 114 0.50 -0.71 -16.19
N GLU A 115 0.66 -0.12 -15.01
CA GLU A 115 0.42 1.32 -14.84
C GLU A 115 1.45 2.13 -15.63
N LYS A 116 0.98 3.20 -16.28
CA LYS A 116 1.83 4.06 -17.11
C LYS A 116 2.61 5.09 -16.30
N ASP A 117 2.04 5.53 -15.18
CA ASP A 117 2.68 6.48 -14.28
C ASP A 117 3.76 5.76 -13.45
N PRO A 118 5.04 6.12 -13.59
CA PRO A 118 6.13 5.45 -12.89
C PRO A 118 6.05 5.61 -11.37
N GLU A 119 5.48 6.70 -10.86
CA GLU A 119 5.34 6.92 -9.42
C GLU A 119 4.28 5.99 -8.82
N LEU A 120 3.20 5.72 -9.53
CA LEU A 120 2.17 4.76 -9.12
C LEU A 120 2.72 3.32 -9.20
N ARG A 121 3.50 3.00 -10.23
CA ARG A 121 4.19 1.70 -10.33
C ARG A 121 5.14 1.47 -9.15
N LYS A 122 5.97 2.46 -8.83
CA LYS A 122 6.90 2.39 -7.69
C LYS A 122 6.16 2.24 -6.36
N ALA A 123 5.04 2.95 -6.18
CA ALA A 123 4.21 2.83 -4.98
C ALA A 123 3.62 1.41 -4.82
N ALA A 124 3.15 0.80 -5.91
CA ALA A 124 2.64 -0.56 -5.90
C ALA A 124 3.75 -1.58 -5.60
N ILE A 125 4.93 -1.45 -6.22
CA ILE A 125 6.11 -2.29 -5.98
C ILE A 125 6.57 -2.17 -4.52
N HIS A 126 6.61 -0.96 -3.97
CA HIS A 126 6.93 -0.76 -2.55
C HIS A 126 5.93 -1.49 -1.64
N SER A 127 4.64 -1.35 -1.91
CA SER A 127 3.59 -2.06 -1.16
C SER A 127 3.75 -3.57 -1.23
N LEU A 128 4.05 -4.13 -2.41
CA LEU A 128 4.34 -5.56 -2.58
C LEU A 128 5.59 -5.96 -1.78
N GLY A 129 6.63 -5.12 -1.74
CA GLY A 129 7.82 -5.34 -0.93
C GLY A 129 7.50 -5.50 0.56
N VAL A 130 6.66 -4.63 1.11
CA VAL A 130 6.27 -4.68 2.52
C VAL A 130 5.33 -5.86 2.85
N MET A 131 4.63 -6.42 1.86
CA MET A 131 3.75 -7.59 2.06
C MET A 131 4.48 -8.91 2.35
N GLY A 132 5.81 -8.93 2.30
CA GLY A 132 6.64 -10.09 2.65
C GLY A 132 6.81 -11.11 1.52
N ASP A 133 7.39 -12.26 1.85
CA ASP A 133 7.95 -13.24 0.91
C ASP A 133 6.99 -13.77 -0.15
N ARG A 134 5.70 -13.83 0.15
CA ARG A 134 4.67 -14.33 -0.78
C ARG A 134 4.58 -13.54 -2.10
N THR A 135 5.04 -12.29 -2.10
CA THR A 135 5.08 -11.42 -3.29
C THR A 135 6.42 -11.43 -4.02
N GLY A 136 7.44 -12.06 -3.45
CA GLY A 136 8.78 -12.20 -4.03
C GLY A 136 8.80 -12.76 -5.44
N PRO A 137 8.11 -13.88 -5.75
CA PRO A 137 8.04 -14.42 -7.11
C PRO A 137 7.44 -13.43 -8.13
N VAL A 138 6.45 -12.64 -7.72
CA VAL A 138 5.85 -11.60 -8.56
C VAL A 138 6.87 -10.49 -8.84
N LEU A 139 7.57 -10.00 -7.82
CA LEU A 139 8.60 -8.97 -7.97
C LEU A 139 9.73 -9.43 -8.89
N LEU A 140 10.21 -10.67 -8.75
CA LEU A 140 11.20 -11.27 -9.66
C LEU A 140 10.69 -11.35 -11.11
N SER A 141 9.44 -11.72 -11.31
CA SER A 141 8.83 -11.78 -12.65
C SER A 141 8.77 -10.41 -13.30
N ILE A 142 8.40 -9.36 -12.56
CA ILE A 142 8.39 -7.98 -13.06
C ILE A 142 9.82 -7.53 -13.35
N TYR A 143 10.77 -7.78 -12.45
CA TYR A 143 12.18 -7.45 -12.65
C TYR A 143 12.76 -8.00 -13.95
N ALA A 144 12.46 -9.27 -14.23
CA ALA A 144 12.99 -9.96 -15.42
C ALA A 144 12.43 -9.43 -16.74
N SER A 145 11.22 -8.88 -16.75
CA SER A 145 10.52 -8.44 -17.96
C SER A 145 10.49 -6.93 -18.17
N ASP A 146 10.76 -6.14 -17.13
CA ASP A 146 10.63 -4.69 -17.20
C ASP A 146 11.85 -4.03 -17.85
N PRO A 147 11.64 -3.20 -18.89
CA PRO A 147 12.73 -2.48 -19.53
C PRO A 147 13.23 -1.26 -18.71
N ASP A 148 12.40 -0.74 -17.81
CA ASP A 148 12.69 0.46 -17.05
C ASP A 148 13.67 0.17 -15.91
N ARG A 149 14.84 0.82 -15.99
CA ARG A 149 15.91 0.65 -15.01
C ARG A 149 15.53 1.12 -13.61
N ASP A 150 14.75 2.19 -13.49
CA ASP A 150 14.33 2.73 -12.20
C ASP A 150 13.27 1.83 -11.55
N ILE A 151 12.40 1.22 -12.33
CA ILE A 151 11.48 0.19 -11.85
C ILE A 151 12.25 -1.03 -11.34
N ARG A 152 13.25 -1.50 -12.10
CA ARG A 152 14.10 -2.63 -11.67
C ARG A 152 14.87 -2.30 -10.38
N ARG A 153 15.37 -1.08 -10.23
CA ARG A 153 16.00 -0.59 -8.99
C ARG A 153 15.01 -0.59 -7.82
N GLN A 154 13.78 -0.12 -8.05
CA GLN A 154 12.75 -0.17 -7.02
C GLN A 154 12.41 -1.59 -6.58
N ILE A 155 12.46 -2.56 -7.50
CA ILE A 155 12.25 -3.98 -7.17
C ILE A 155 13.40 -4.54 -6.35
N LEU A 156 14.66 -4.20 -6.66
CA LEU A 156 15.82 -4.58 -5.83
C LEU A 156 15.63 -4.10 -4.39
N HIS A 157 15.22 -2.84 -4.22
CA HIS A 157 14.91 -2.29 -2.90
C HIS A 157 13.73 -3.02 -2.22
N ALA A 158 12.68 -3.33 -2.95
CA ALA A 158 11.53 -4.08 -2.41
C ALA A 158 11.93 -5.49 -1.93
N LEU A 159 12.77 -6.20 -2.69
CA LEU A 159 13.30 -7.50 -2.31
C LEU A 159 14.23 -7.43 -1.09
N PHE A 160 15.00 -6.34 -0.98
CA PHE A 160 15.80 -6.07 0.22
C PHE A 160 14.91 -5.84 1.47
N VAL A 161 13.86 -5.03 1.35
CA VAL A 161 12.88 -4.80 2.43
C VAL A 161 12.20 -6.11 2.87
N GLN A 162 11.92 -7.01 1.91
CA GLN A 162 11.39 -8.36 2.22
C GLN A 162 12.39 -9.25 2.96
N GLY A 163 13.67 -8.93 2.97
CA GLY A 163 14.69 -9.88 3.41
C GLY A 163 14.92 -11.04 2.43
N ASN A 164 14.56 -10.89 1.16
CA ASN A 164 14.59 -11.96 0.16
C ASN A 164 16.00 -12.17 -0.42
N VAL A 165 16.88 -12.75 0.40
CA VAL A 165 18.29 -13.02 0.05
C VAL A 165 18.42 -13.83 -1.24
N LYS A 166 17.59 -14.88 -1.40
CA LYS A 166 17.66 -15.78 -2.57
C LYS A 166 17.37 -15.04 -3.87
N ALA A 167 16.36 -14.20 -3.89
CA ALA A 167 16.02 -13.40 -5.06
C ALA A 167 17.15 -12.43 -5.42
N LEU A 168 17.73 -11.75 -4.44
CA LEU A 168 18.85 -10.82 -4.66
C LEU A 168 20.10 -11.54 -5.15
N ILE A 169 20.45 -12.73 -4.63
CA ILE A 169 21.56 -13.56 -5.13
C ILE A 169 21.30 -13.99 -6.59
N GLN A 170 20.07 -14.43 -6.89
CA GLN A 170 19.69 -14.77 -8.27
C GLN A 170 19.93 -13.60 -9.22
N ILE A 171 19.47 -12.40 -8.85
CA ILE A 171 19.69 -11.20 -9.66
C ILE A 171 21.17 -10.88 -9.76
N ALA A 172 21.93 -10.86 -8.67
CA ALA A 172 23.36 -10.57 -8.67
C ALA A 172 24.18 -11.51 -9.58
N ARG A 173 23.73 -12.75 -9.76
CA ARG A 173 24.35 -13.74 -10.66
C ARG A 173 24.00 -13.57 -12.12
N THR A 174 22.76 -13.14 -12.43
CA THR A 174 22.22 -13.17 -13.79
C THR A 174 22.09 -11.79 -14.45
N GLU A 175 22.16 -10.71 -13.65
CA GLU A 175 21.99 -9.35 -14.12
C GLU A 175 23.16 -8.93 -15.04
N LYS A 176 22.81 -8.39 -16.21
CA LYS A 176 23.77 -7.93 -17.21
C LYS A 176 24.15 -6.45 -17.03
N ASP A 177 23.24 -5.64 -16.49
CA ASP A 177 23.51 -4.24 -16.17
C ASP A 177 24.46 -4.17 -14.96
N PRO A 178 25.69 -3.61 -15.12
CA PRO A 178 26.69 -3.60 -14.05
C PRO A 178 26.24 -2.83 -12.81
N GLU A 179 25.47 -1.75 -12.99
CA GLU A 179 25.01 -0.92 -11.88
C GLU A 179 23.90 -1.61 -11.08
N LEU A 180 22.92 -2.23 -11.75
CA LEU A 180 21.88 -3.01 -11.07
C LEU A 180 22.48 -4.23 -10.37
N ARG A 181 23.46 -4.89 -10.99
CA ARG A 181 24.18 -5.99 -10.34
C ARG A 181 24.94 -5.52 -9.10
N LYS A 182 25.64 -4.38 -9.18
CA LYS A 182 26.33 -3.77 -8.04
C LYS A 182 25.35 -3.42 -6.91
N GLU A 183 24.19 -2.90 -7.27
CA GLU A 183 23.14 -2.56 -6.30
C GLU A 183 22.58 -3.79 -5.59
N ALA A 184 22.34 -4.88 -6.32
CA ALA A 184 21.93 -6.17 -5.72
C ALA A 184 22.99 -6.69 -4.72
N VAL A 185 24.29 -6.62 -5.08
CA VAL A 185 25.40 -6.98 -4.19
C VAL A 185 25.47 -6.05 -2.97
N SER A 186 25.24 -4.75 -3.16
CA SER A 186 25.18 -3.77 -2.07
C SER A 186 24.05 -4.11 -1.08
N HIS A 187 22.85 -4.43 -1.57
CA HIS A 187 21.75 -4.85 -0.69
C HIS A 187 22.12 -6.12 0.10
N LEU A 188 22.72 -7.12 -0.56
CA LEU A 188 23.17 -8.35 0.10
C LEU A 188 24.18 -8.08 1.22
N SER A 189 25.09 -7.11 1.04
CA SER A 189 26.10 -6.76 2.06
C SER A 189 25.48 -6.18 3.34
N HIS A 190 24.27 -5.65 3.28
CA HIS A 190 23.53 -5.11 4.43
C HIS A 190 22.56 -6.11 5.08
N MET A 191 22.37 -7.31 4.51
CA MET A 191 21.38 -8.26 5.03
C MET A 191 21.88 -9.10 6.22
N GLY A 192 23.19 -9.17 6.46
CA GLY A 192 23.77 -9.86 7.61
C GLY A 192 23.46 -11.37 7.74
N SER A 193 22.87 -11.99 6.70
CA SER A 193 22.55 -13.42 6.70
C SER A 193 23.76 -14.27 6.28
N LYS A 194 23.81 -15.52 6.77
CA LYS A 194 24.87 -16.45 6.37
C LYS A 194 24.87 -16.67 4.85
N GLU A 195 23.70 -16.83 4.24
CA GLU A 195 23.57 -17.06 2.79
C GLU A 195 24.10 -15.89 1.96
N ALA A 196 23.83 -14.64 2.39
CA ALA A 196 24.38 -13.45 1.75
C ALA A 196 25.91 -13.38 1.93
N THR A 197 26.42 -13.67 3.13
CA THR A 197 27.86 -13.67 3.42
C THR A 197 28.59 -14.72 2.58
N ASP A 198 28.05 -15.95 2.52
CA ASP A 198 28.64 -17.04 1.71
C ASP A 198 28.72 -16.64 0.22
N PHE A 199 27.67 -16.00 -0.30
CA PHE A 199 27.67 -15.49 -1.69
C PHE A 199 28.71 -14.39 -1.91
N LEU A 200 28.86 -13.45 -0.98
CA LEU A 200 29.86 -12.37 -1.09
C LEU A 200 31.28 -12.92 -1.07
N VAL A 201 31.55 -13.95 -0.24
CA VAL A 201 32.85 -14.64 -0.24
C VAL A 201 33.08 -15.40 -1.56
N GLU A 202 32.05 -16.03 -2.14
CA GLU A 202 32.13 -16.65 -3.48
C GLU A 202 32.59 -15.65 -4.55
N LEU A 203 32.11 -14.39 -4.48
CA LEU A 203 32.48 -13.34 -5.43
C LEU A 203 33.96 -12.92 -5.34
N LEU A 204 34.58 -13.01 -4.16
CA LEU A 204 35.99 -12.67 -3.97
C LEU A 204 36.95 -13.74 -4.55
N ASN A 205 36.46 -14.96 -4.76
CA ASN A 205 37.27 -16.09 -5.24
C ASN A 205 37.13 -16.32 -6.77
N LYS A 206 36.42 -15.46 -7.48
CA LYS A 206 36.26 -15.44 -8.95
C LYS A 206 37.07 -14.33 -9.58
#